data_b19397e29d36e24b2aa46d19c611d24b
#
_entry.id   b19397e29d36e24b2aa46d19c611d24b
#
_cell.length_a   1.000
_cell.length_b   1.000
_cell.length_c   1.000
_cell.angle_alpha   90.00
_cell.angle_beta   90.00
_cell.angle_gamma   90.00
#
_symmetry.space_group_name_H-M   'P 1'
#
loop_
_entity.id
_entity.type
_entity.pdbx_description
1 polymer ?
#
loop_
_entity_poly.entity_id
_entity_poly.type
_entity_poly.pdbx_seq_one_letter_code
_entity_poly.pdbx_strand_id
1 'polypeptide(L)'
;GKRCRDAVELTAEALEEFIDKPEGKAPAEGCTLRPEDIKRVKGMGFLQHKGTNLFNARVITRNGRITTEEAGVIAEAARLYGDGHMMMTTRLTIEVSGIAYHDIDAFCAHLAKAGLSVGGTGSKVRPVVSCKATTCQYGLYDAYALSDEIDTRFYQGYRGVSLPHKFKIATGGCPNNCVKPTLNDLGIVGARVPQYHIEDCRSCKKCQLEEACPIHAAKKNADGKLEIDAELCNHCGRCIGKCPFH
;
A
#
# COMPACT_ATOMS: atom_id res chain seq x y z
N GLY A 1 29.06 -4.89 15.85
CA GLY A 1 29.76 -4.30 14.70
C GLY A 1 30.14 -5.29 13.61
N LYS A 2 30.67 -6.49 13.92
CA LYS A 2 31.09 -7.49 12.94
C LYS A 2 29.89 -8.14 12.22
N ARG A 3 28.86 -8.55 12.96
CA ARG A 3 27.68 -9.24 12.41
C ARG A 3 26.85 -8.41 11.41
N CYS A 4 26.82 -7.09 11.54
CA CYS A 4 26.11 -6.24 10.59
C CYS A 4 26.90 -6.02 9.27
N ARG A 5 28.24 -6.06 9.31
CA ARG A 5 29.07 -6.00 8.12
C ARG A 5 28.96 -7.29 7.30
N ASP A 6 29.06 -8.44 7.95
CA ASP A 6 28.96 -9.74 7.29
C ASP A 6 27.57 -9.94 6.62
N ALA A 7 26.48 -9.40 7.22
CA ALA A 7 25.16 -9.43 6.63
C ALA A 7 25.02 -8.50 5.40
N VAL A 8 25.72 -7.36 5.38
CA VAL A 8 25.74 -6.44 4.23
C VAL A 8 26.61 -6.99 3.10
N GLU A 9 27.74 -7.63 3.40
CA GLU A 9 28.60 -8.27 2.40
C GLU A 9 27.89 -9.48 1.77
N LEU A 10 27.23 -10.35 2.56
CA LEU A 10 26.39 -11.45 2.06
C LEU A 10 25.23 -10.96 1.17
N THR A 11 24.66 -9.78 1.47
CA THR A 11 23.59 -9.21 0.65
C THR A 11 24.12 -8.61 -0.64
N ALA A 12 25.35 -8.10 -0.67
CA ALA A 12 26.00 -7.58 -1.86
C ALA A 12 26.41 -8.71 -2.81
N GLU A 13 27.00 -9.79 -2.31
CA GLU A 13 27.31 -10.99 -3.12
C GLU A 13 26.05 -11.67 -3.65
N ALA A 14 24.99 -11.80 -2.82
CA ALA A 14 23.70 -12.32 -3.26
C ALA A 14 23.02 -11.39 -4.29
N LEU A 15 23.22 -10.08 -4.22
CA LEU A 15 22.72 -9.12 -5.21
C LEU A 15 23.51 -9.20 -6.53
N GLU A 16 24.81 -9.49 -6.50
CA GLU A 16 25.61 -9.67 -7.72
C GLU A 16 25.17 -10.94 -8.48
N GLU A 17 24.86 -12.03 -7.78
CA GLU A 17 24.30 -13.27 -8.35
C GLU A 17 22.89 -13.07 -8.96
N PHE A 18 22.09 -12.11 -8.41
CA PHE A 18 20.77 -11.75 -8.92
C PHE A 18 20.79 -10.70 -10.05
N ILE A 19 21.94 -10.09 -10.33
CA ILE A 19 22.09 -9.13 -11.44
C ILE A 19 22.26 -9.86 -12.80
N ASP A 20 22.59 -11.13 -12.79
CA ASP A 20 22.52 -11.97 -13.98
C ASP A 20 21.06 -12.29 -14.29
N LYS A 21 20.58 -11.59 -15.29
CA LYS A 21 19.24 -11.51 -15.89
C LYS A 21 18.51 -12.85 -15.89
N PRO A 22 17.25 -12.92 -15.42
CA PRO A 22 16.39 -14.01 -15.86
C PRO A 22 16.35 -13.98 -17.40
N GLU A 23 16.61 -15.11 -18.03
CA GLU A 23 16.41 -15.28 -19.48
C GLU A 23 14.93 -15.07 -19.80
N GLY A 24 14.53 -13.79 -19.94
CA GLY A 24 13.22 -13.42 -20.43
C GLY A 24 13.09 -13.85 -21.88
N LYS A 25 11.91 -14.23 -22.32
CA LYS A 25 11.59 -14.46 -23.73
C LYS A 25 12.27 -13.37 -24.57
N ALA A 26 13.11 -13.79 -25.50
CA ALA A 26 13.79 -12.88 -26.39
C ALA A 26 12.76 -11.97 -27.08
N PRO A 27 13.03 -10.65 -27.22
CA PRO A 27 12.15 -9.77 -27.96
C PRO A 27 11.94 -10.34 -29.35
N ALA A 28 10.71 -10.28 -29.85
CA ALA A 28 10.47 -10.56 -31.26
C ALA A 28 11.42 -9.69 -32.09
N GLU A 29 12.27 -10.32 -32.89
CA GLU A 29 13.32 -9.65 -33.67
C GLU A 29 12.67 -8.58 -34.57
N GLY A 30 13.17 -7.35 -34.49
CA GLY A 30 13.05 -6.36 -35.57
C GLY A 30 12.12 -5.17 -35.36
N CYS A 31 11.41 -5.00 -34.23
CA CYS A 31 10.57 -3.82 -34.04
C CYS A 31 11.16 -2.86 -32.98
N THR A 32 11.74 -1.76 -33.46
CA THR A 32 12.10 -0.63 -32.60
C THR A 32 10.82 0.15 -32.26
N LEU A 33 10.35 0.08 -31.02
CA LEU A 33 9.19 0.86 -30.57
C LEU A 33 9.50 2.35 -30.59
N ARG A 34 8.59 3.15 -31.12
CA ARG A 34 8.72 4.60 -31.09
C ARG A 34 8.52 5.14 -29.67
N PRO A 35 9.21 6.21 -29.27
CA PRO A 35 9.05 6.80 -27.93
C PRO A 35 7.60 7.17 -27.59
N GLU A 36 6.80 7.56 -28.59
CA GLU A 36 5.37 7.88 -28.44
C GLU A 36 4.53 6.66 -28.08
N ASP A 37 4.83 5.48 -28.67
CA ASP A 37 4.15 4.23 -28.36
C ASP A 37 4.46 3.78 -26.92
N ILE A 38 5.72 3.88 -26.51
CA ILE A 38 6.14 3.59 -25.12
C ILE A 38 5.44 4.55 -24.15
N LYS A 39 5.35 5.84 -24.48
CA LYS A 39 4.65 6.83 -23.65
C LYS A 39 3.16 6.54 -23.57
N ARG A 40 2.53 6.12 -24.66
CA ARG A 40 1.11 5.73 -24.71
C ARG A 40 0.82 4.57 -23.80
N VAL A 41 1.53 3.45 -23.92
CA VAL A 41 1.28 2.25 -23.11
C VAL A 41 1.65 2.46 -21.65
N LYS A 42 2.66 3.30 -21.36
CA LYS A 42 2.96 3.75 -19.99
C LYS A 42 1.77 4.50 -19.37
N GLY A 43 1.04 5.29 -20.16
CA GLY A 43 -0.19 5.94 -19.70
C GLY A 43 -1.33 4.97 -19.40
N MET A 44 -1.32 3.78 -20.01
CA MET A 44 -2.30 2.71 -19.79
C MET A 44 -2.01 1.84 -18.58
N GLY A 45 -0.77 1.80 -18.10
CA GLY A 45 -0.40 0.95 -16.95
C GLY A 45 0.75 -0.02 -17.23
N PHE A 46 1.41 0.10 -18.39
CA PHE A 46 2.53 -0.76 -18.78
C PHE A 46 3.86 -0.05 -18.61
N LEU A 47 4.78 -0.69 -17.90
CA LEU A 47 6.12 -0.16 -17.66
C LEU A 47 7.14 -1.00 -18.41
N GLN A 48 7.89 -0.36 -19.31
CA GLN A 48 8.89 -1.04 -20.15
C GLN A 48 10.04 -1.59 -19.28
N HIS A 49 10.46 -2.81 -19.57
CA HIS A 49 11.70 -3.37 -19.02
C HIS A 49 12.89 -2.66 -19.67
N LYS A 50 13.93 -2.42 -18.87
CA LYS A 50 15.13 -1.72 -19.31
C LYS A 50 15.78 -2.47 -20.48
N GLY A 51 15.90 -1.77 -21.64
CA GLY A 51 16.60 -2.29 -22.82
C GLY A 51 15.88 -3.38 -23.60
N THR A 52 14.55 -3.54 -23.39
CA THR A 52 13.75 -4.56 -24.10
C THR A 52 12.44 -3.94 -24.61
N ASN A 53 11.71 -4.71 -25.44
CA ASN A 53 10.33 -4.40 -25.85
C ASN A 53 9.28 -5.15 -25.02
N LEU A 54 9.65 -5.61 -23.81
CA LEU A 54 8.77 -6.25 -22.86
C LEU A 54 8.28 -5.24 -21.81
N PHE A 55 7.12 -5.51 -21.24
CA PHE A 55 6.45 -4.62 -20.30
C PHE A 55 5.97 -5.36 -19.06
N ASN A 56 5.95 -4.64 -17.92
CA ASN A 56 5.18 -5.00 -16.74
C ASN A 56 3.81 -4.34 -16.81
N ALA A 57 2.74 -5.11 -16.79
CA ALA A 57 1.38 -4.61 -16.66
C ALA A 57 0.98 -4.44 -15.20
N ARG A 58 0.50 -3.28 -14.83
CA ARG A 58 0.00 -3.02 -13.48
C ARG A 58 -1.51 -3.23 -13.42
N VAL A 59 -1.93 -4.38 -12.90
CA VAL A 59 -3.35 -4.73 -12.69
C VAL A 59 -3.86 -4.04 -11.42
N ILE A 60 -4.99 -3.35 -11.55
CA ILE A 60 -5.62 -2.63 -10.44
C ILE A 60 -6.44 -3.61 -9.60
N THR A 61 -6.22 -3.56 -8.29
CA THR A 61 -7.00 -4.29 -7.29
C THR A 61 -7.94 -3.32 -6.55
N ARG A 62 -8.93 -3.85 -5.85
CA ARG A 62 -9.75 -3.03 -4.94
C ARG A 62 -8.99 -2.76 -3.64
N ASN A 63 -8.13 -1.76 -3.67
CA ASN A 63 -7.34 -1.33 -2.50
C ASN A 63 -6.57 -2.49 -1.84
N GLY A 64 -6.02 -3.41 -2.65
CA GLY A 64 -5.28 -4.59 -2.19
C GLY A 64 -6.12 -5.84 -1.99
N ARG A 65 -7.42 -5.80 -2.30
CA ARG A 65 -8.30 -6.97 -2.26
C ARG A 65 -8.59 -7.47 -3.66
N ILE A 66 -8.55 -8.77 -3.84
CA ILE A 66 -8.97 -9.49 -5.04
C ILE A 66 -9.74 -10.75 -4.62
N THR A 67 -10.65 -11.23 -5.47
CA THR A 67 -11.30 -12.51 -5.26
C THR A 67 -10.43 -13.66 -5.76
N THR A 68 -10.79 -14.88 -5.42
CA THR A 68 -10.11 -16.08 -5.93
C THR A 68 -10.24 -16.22 -7.45
N GLU A 69 -11.40 -15.85 -7.99
CA GLU A 69 -11.69 -15.83 -9.42
C GLU A 69 -10.82 -14.79 -10.13
N GLU A 70 -10.77 -13.56 -9.62
CA GLU A 70 -9.89 -12.49 -10.13
C GLU A 70 -8.41 -12.92 -10.11
N ALA A 71 -7.97 -13.56 -9.01
CA ALA A 71 -6.61 -14.10 -8.89
C ALA A 71 -6.34 -15.18 -9.95
N GLY A 72 -7.30 -16.05 -10.22
CA GLY A 72 -7.23 -17.07 -11.26
C GLY A 72 -7.04 -16.47 -12.64
N VAL A 73 -7.83 -15.44 -12.98
CA VAL A 73 -7.75 -14.74 -14.27
C VAL A 73 -6.41 -14.03 -14.45
N ILE A 74 -5.88 -13.38 -13.38
CA ILE A 74 -4.56 -12.74 -13.46
C ILE A 74 -3.45 -13.78 -13.65
N ALA A 75 -3.54 -14.92 -12.94
CA ALA A 75 -2.57 -16.00 -13.06
C ALA A 75 -2.59 -16.65 -14.45
N GLU A 76 -3.77 -16.79 -15.06
CA GLU A 76 -3.90 -17.27 -16.44
C GLU A 76 -3.33 -16.27 -17.43
N ALA A 77 -3.65 -14.98 -17.27
CA ALA A 77 -3.09 -13.91 -18.11
C ALA A 77 -1.55 -13.85 -18.04
N ALA A 78 -0.98 -14.05 -16.85
CA ALA A 78 0.47 -14.10 -16.65
C ALA A 78 1.11 -15.28 -17.40
N ARG A 79 0.45 -16.43 -17.46
CA ARG A 79 0.94 -17.60 -18.21
C ARG A 79 0.79 -17.45 -19.72
N LEU A 80 -0.31 -16.85 -20.19
CA LEU A 80 -0.60 -16.73 -21.62
C LEU A 80 0.22 -15.62 -22.30
N TYR A 81 0.34 -14.48 -21.66
CA TYR A 81 0.88 -13.25 -22.26
C TYR A 81 2.19 -12.77 -21.63
N GLY A 82 2.50 -13.21 -20.41
CA GLY A 82 3.70 -12.83 -19.65
C GLY A 82 4.73 -13.95 -19.53
N ASP A 83 5.61 -13.80 -18.55
CA ASP A 83 6.64 -14.78 -18.18
C ASP A 83 6.16 -15.75 -17.07
N GLY A 84 4.88 -15.70 -16.70
CA GLY A 84 4.29 -16.55 -15.65
C GLY A 84 4.43 -16.00 -14.23
N HIS A 85 5.03 -14.82 -14.07
CA HIS A 85 5.22 -14.22 -12.75
C HIS A 85 4.21 -13.12 -12.45
N MET A 86 3.80 -13.06 -11.18
CA MET A 86 2.96 -12.00 -10.62
C MET A 86 3.68 -11.38 -9.41
N MET A 87 3.77 -10.06 -9.36
CA MET A 87 4.45 -9.32 -8.30
C MET A 87 3.47 -8.44 -7.54
N MET A 88 3.45 -8.56 -6.20
CA MET A 88 2.69 -7.68 -5.33
C MET A 88 3.43 -6.35 -5.15
N THR A 89 2.79 -5.23 -5.48
CA THR A 89 3.42 -3.92 -5.35
C THR A 89 3.10 -3.25 -4.01
N THR A 90 3.93 -2.31 -3.61
CA THR A 90 3.69 -1.50 -2.40
C THR A 90 2.45 -0.60 -2.52
N ARG A 91 1.89 -0.43 -3.72
CA ARG A 91 0.64 0.28 -3.96
C ARG A 91 -0.57 -0.65 -4.04
N LEU A 92 -0.41 -1.89 -3.55
CA LEU A 92 -1.47 -2.89 -3.50
C LEU A 92 -2.05 -3.23 -4.89
N THR A 93 -1.28 -3.03 -5.94
CA THR A 93 -1.58 -3.53 -7.30
C THR A 93 -0.77 -4.78 -7.57
N ILE A 94 -1.16 -5.54 -8.58
CA ILE A 94 -0.40 -6.71 -9.02
C ILE A 94 0.29 -6.35 -10.34
N GLU A 95 1.58 -6.59 -10.46
CA GLU A 95 2.30 -6.46 -11.72
C GLU A 95 2.50 -7.85 -12.34
N VAL A 96 2.16 -7.96 -13.63
CA VAL A 96 2.45 -9.13 -14.46
C VAL A 96 3.61 -8.76 -15.36
N SER A 97 4.66 -9.59 -15.34
CA SER A 97 5.93 -9.35 -16.01
C SER A 97 5.99 -10.00 -17.40
N GLY A 98 6.85 -9.47 -18.28
CA GLY A 98 7.24 -10.11 -19.53
C GLY A 98 6.25 -10.00 -20.68
N ILE A 99 5.33 -9.05 -20.68
CA ILE A 99 4.31 -8.89 -21.71
C ILE A 99 4.92 -8.22 -22.95
N ALA A 100 4.81 -8.85 -24.11
CA ALA A 100 5.24 -8.26 -25.35
C ALA A 100 4.31 -7.14 -25.81
N TYR A 101 4.85 -6.14 -26.53
CA TYR A 101 4.07 -4.98 -26.98
C TYR A 101 2.81 -5.36 -27.76
N HIS A 102 2.90 -6.36 -28.65
CA HIS A 102 1.78 -6.82 -29.48
C HIS A 102 0.71 -7.59 -28.71
N ASP A 103 1.02 -8.08 -27.50
CA ASP A 103 0.08 -8.81 -26.65
C ASP A 103 -0.71 -7.91 -25.68
N ILE A 104 -0.37 -6.62 -25.62
CA ILE A 104 -0.97 -5.67 -24.65
C ILE A 104 -2.49 -5.64 -24.76
N ASP A 105 -3.03 -5.54 -25.96
CA ASP A 105 -4.48 -5.43 -26.17
C ASP A 105 -5.19 -6.75 -25.82
N ALA A 106 -4.62 -7.90 -26.18
CA ALA A 106 -5.13 -9.22 -25.84
C ALA A 106 -5.09 -9.47 -24.31
N PHE A 107 -4.01 -9.06 -23.66
CA PHE A 107 -3.90 -9.08 -22.20
C PHE A 107 -4.98 -8.24 -21.53
N CYS A 108 -5.20 -7.01 -21.99
CA CYS A 108 -6.24 -6.14 -21.47
C CYS A 108 -7.64 -6.75 -21.66
N ALA A 109 -7.92 -7.30 -22.83
CA ALA A 109 -9.19 -7.95 -23.15
C ALA A 109 -9.44 -9.19 -22.27
N HIS A 110 -8.37 -9.94 -21.96
CA HIS A 110 -8.47 -11.10 -21.07
C HIS A 110 -8.86 -10.67 -19.64
N LEU A 111 -8.20 -9.66 -19.09
CA LEU A 111 -8.50 -9.12 -17.76
C LEU A 111 -9.91 -8.52 -17.66
N ALA A 112 -10.37 -7.88 -18.75
CA ALA A 112 -11.69 -7.25 -18.80
C ALA A 112 -12.86 -8.26 -18.64
N LYS A 113 -12.66 -9.55 -18.97
CA LYS A 113 -13.66 -10.62 -18.77
C LYS A 113 -14.03 -10.78 -17.28
N ALA A 114 -13.08 -10.50 -16.37
CA ALA A 114 -13.31 -10.50 -14.93
C ALA A 114 -13.54 -9.11 -14.35
N GLY A 115 -13.78 -8.08 -15.17
CA GLY A 115 -13.94 -6.71 -14.71
C GLY A 115 -12.64 -6.05 -14.22
N LEU A 116 -11.49 -6.70 -14.45
CA LEU A 116 -10.20 -6.18 -14.08
C LEU A 116 -9.67 -5.18 -15.12
N SER A 117 -8.80 -4.29 -14.69
CA SER A 117 -8.20 -3.28 -15.57
C SER A 117 -6.74 -3.00 -15.18
N VAL A 118 -5.98 -2.47 -16.12
CA VAL A 118 -4.61 -1.99 -15.90
C VAL A 118 -4.60 -0.47 -15.68
N GLY A 119 -3.57 0.05 -14.99
CA GLY A 119 -3.48 1.48 -14.72
C GLY A 119 -2.42 1.87 -13.69
N GLY A 120 -2.69 2.96 -12.99
CA GLY A 120 -1.87 3.39 -11.85
C GLY A 120 -0.50 3.93 -12.21
N THR A 121 -0.30 4.42 -13.43
CA THR A 121 0.96 4.98 -13.94
C THR A 121 0.76 6.40 -14.48
N GLY A 122 1.85 7.10 -14.80
CA GLY A 122 1.79 8.46 -15.35
C GLY A 122 1.49 9.55 -14.31
N SER A 123 1.22 10.76 -14.78
CA SER A 123 0.88 11.93 -13.95
C SER A 123 -0.63 11.99 -13.68
N LYS A 124 -1.10 11.06 -12.86
CA LYS A 124 -2.53 10.85 -12.55
C LYS A 124 -2.70 10.53 -11.07
N VAL A 125 -3.96 10.50 -10.61
CA VAL A 125 -4.28 9.88 -9.32
C VAL A 125 -3.86 8.42 -9.36
N ARG A 126 -3.18 7.98 -8.32
CA ARG A 126 -2.67 6.61 -8.17
C ARG A 126 -3.71 5.74 -7.46
N PRO A 127 -3.68 4.41 -7.66
CA PRO A 127 -4.50 3.50 -6.87
C PRO A 127 -4.38 3.78 -5.37
N VAL A 128 -5.51 3.78 -4.69
CA VAL A 128 -5.58 4.06 -3.24
C VAL A 128 -4.90 2.92 -2.48
N VAL A 129 -4.06 3.26 -1.52
CA VAL A 129 -3.48 2.27 -0.60
C VAL A 129 -4.33 2.22 0.66
N SER A 130 -4.85 1.05 1.00
CA SER A 130 -5.67 0.86 2.19
C SER A 130 -5.03 -0.10 3.18
N CYS A 131 -5.11 0.26 4.46
CA CYS A 131 -4.82 -0.67 5.54
C CYS A 131 -5.98 -1.67 5.70
N LYS A 132 -5.68 -2.90 6.13
CA LYS A 132 -6.69 -3.92 6.48
C LYS A 132 -7.47 -3.61 7.77
N ALA A 133 -7.51 -2.37 8.24
CA ALA A 133 -8.00 -1.97 9.56
C ALA A 133 -9.41 -2.49 9.90
N THR A 134 -10.30 -2.61 8.90
CA THR A 134 -11.64 -3.19 9.06
C THR A 134 -11.61 -4.58 9.72
N THR A 135 -10.59 -5.39 9.46
CA THR A 135 -10.41 -6.74 10.02
C THR A 135 -9.28 -6.83 11.05
N CYS A 136 -8.67 -5.69 11.41
CA CYS A 136 -7.53 -5.64 12.31
C CYS A 136 -7.98 -5.31 13.73
N GLN A 137 -7.44 -6.02 14.75
CA GLN A 137 -7.71 -5.73 16.16
C GLN A 137 -7.39 -4.30 16.60
N TYR A 138 -6.52 -3.60 15.88
CA TYR A 138 -6.13 -2.21 16.14
C TYR A 138 -6.85 -1.20 15.25
N GLY A 139 -7.74 -1.65 14.37
CA GLY A 139 -8.49 -0.76 13.49
C GLY A 139 -9.44 0.13 14.28
N LEU A 140 -9.43 1.42 13.96
CA LEU A 140 -10.25 2.42 14.65
C LEU A 140 -11.46 2.88 13.83
N TYR A 141 -11.51 2.50 12.55
CA TYR A 141 -12.62 2.77 11.63
C TYR A 141 -12.65 1.74 10.49
N ASP A 142 -13.71 1.73 9.71
CA ASP A 142 -13.82 0.89 8.51
C ASP A 142 -12.98 1.50 7.36
N ALA A 143 -11.72 1.08 7.28
CA ALA A 143 -10.79 1.57 6.26
C ALA A 143 -11.14 1.06 4.86
N TYR A 144 -11.82 -0.09 4.74
CA TYR A 144 -12.25 -0.60 3.44
C TYR A 144 -13.37 0.26 2.86
N ALA A 145 -14.42 0.55 3.63
CA ALA A 145 -15.52 1.40 3.18
C ALA A 145 -15.01 2.78 2.75
N LEU A 146 -14.17 3.42 3.58
CA LEU A 146 -13.59 4.73 3.25
C LEU A 146 -12.71 4.67 2.00
N SER A 147 -11.86 3.65 1.87
CA SER A 147 -10.97 3.54 0.71
C SER A 147 -11.71 3.23 -0.58
N ASP A 148 -12.80 2.46 -0.53
CA ASP A 148 -13.65 2.18 -1.68
C ASP A 148 -14.38 3.45 -2.16
N GLU A 149 -14.84 4.29 -1.22
CA GLU A 149 -15.43 5.59 -1.56
C GLU A 149 -14.40 6.53 -2.19
N ILE A 150 -13.19 6.60 -1.63
CA ILE A 150 -12.08 7.39 -2.19
C ILE A 150 -11.67 6.87 -3.56
N ASP A 151 -11.58 5.55 -3.74
CA ASP A 151 -11.27 4.95 -5.04
C ASP A 151 -12.30 5.36 -6.09
N THR A 152 -13.59 5.21 -5.77
CA THR A 152 -14.68 5.55 -6.68
C THR A 152 -14.67 7.03 -7.06
N ARG A 153 -14.52 7.93 -6.09
CA ARG A 153 -14.58 9.38 -6.32
C ARG A 153 -13.32 9.94 -6.98
N PHE A 154 -12.15 9.51 -6.51
CA PHE A 154 -10.88 10.13 -6.91
C PHE A 154 -10.08 9.28 -7.89
N TYR A 155 -9.89 7.99 -7.67
CA TYR A 155 -9.11 7.19 -8.61
C TYR A 155 -9.90 6.96 -9.90
N GLN A 156 -11.13 6.48 -9.80
CA GLN A 156 -11.96 6.21 -10.98
C GLN A 156 -12.51 7.50 -11.59
N GLY A 157 -13.00 8.43 -10.76
CA GLY A 157 -13.55 9.71 -11.23
C GLY A 157 -12.54 10.60 -11.94
N TYR A 158 -11.24 10.52 -11.58
CA TYR A 158 -10.16 11.29 -12.21
C TYR A 158 -9.23 10.45 -13.08
N ARG A 159 -9.61 9.22 -13.43
CA ARG A 159 -8.76 8.29 -14.17
C ARG A 159 -8.30 8.85 -15.53
N GLY A 160 -9.13 9.62 -16.20
CA GLY A 160 -8.82 10.29 -17.48
C GLY A 160 -8.05 11.61 -17.35
N VAL A 161 -7.97 12.18 -16.13
CA VAL A 161 -7.41 13.50 -15.92
C VAL A 161 -5.90 13.44 -15.78
N SER A 162 -5.18 14.27 -16.56
CA SER A 162 -3.74 14.47 -16.41
C SER A 162 -3.49 15.56 -15.38
N LEU A 163 -2.70 15.26 -14.36
CA LEU A 163 -2.29 16.19 -13.32
C LEU A 163 -0.87 16.72 -13.62
N PRO A 164 -0.44 17.83 -13.02
CA PRO A 164 0.95 18.31 -13.12
C PRO A 164 1.94 17.24 -12.62
N HIS A 165 1.56 16.49 -11.58
CA HIS A 165 2.33 15.39 -11.02
C HIS A 165 1.39 14.27 -10.57
N LYS A 166 1.94 13.06 -10.29
CA LYS A 166 1.19 11.95 -9.69
C LYS A 166 0.65 12.33 -8.32
N PHE A 167 -0.57 11.94 -8.00
CA PHE A 167 -1.19 12.16 -6.70
C PHE A 167 -1.50 10.82 -6.02
N LYS A 168 -1.06 10.67 -4.79
CA LYS A 168 -1.14 9.41 -4.02
C LYS A 168 -2.01 9.61 -2.80
N ILE A 169 -2.91 8.65 -2.56
CA ILE A 169 -3.80 8.62 -1.41
C ILE A 169 -3.57 7.32 -0.65
N ALA A 170 -3.55 7.41 0.69
CA ALA A 170 -3.48 6.22 1.55
C ALA A 170 -4.38 6.36 2.79
N THR A 171 -5.03 5.26 3.18
CA THR A 171 -5.88 5.17 4.37
C THR A 171 -5.27 4.19 5.38
N GLY A 172 -4.80 4.70 6.52
CA GLY A 172 -4.26 3.96 7.64
C GLY A 172 -5.27 3.85 8.79
N GLY A 173 -5.51 2.66 9.29
CA GLY A 173 -6.55 2.42 10.29
C GLY A 173 -6.22 2.82 11.72
N CYS A 174 -4.95 3.09 12.03
CA CYS A 174 -4.50 3.50 13.36
C CYS A 174 -3.06 4.04 13.31
N PRO A 175 -2.53 4.62 14.40
CA PRO A 175 -1.17 5.17 14.47
C PRO A 175 -0.03 4.17 14.30
N ASN A 176 -0.28 2.85 14.19
CA ASN A 176 0.77 1.86 13.84
C ASN A 176 1.34 2.07 12.42
N ASN A 177 0.69 2.87 11.57
CA ASN A 177 1.23 3.37 10.31
C ASN A 177 1.69 2.26 9.32
N CYS A 178 1.03 1.09 9.31
CA CYS A 178 1.43 -0.08 8.52
C CYS A 178 1.54 0.18 7.02
N VAL A 179 0.67 1.02 6.46
CA VAL A 179 0.67 1.40 5.03
C VAL A 179 1.32 2.76 4.78
N LYS A 180 1.94 3.33 5.81
CA LYS A 180 2.67 4.61 5.76
C LYS A 180 1.89 5.74 5.07
N PRO A 181 0.68 6.10 5.58
CA PRO A 181 -0.12 7.18 4.99
C PRO A 181 0.65 8.49 4.86
N THR A 182 1.51 8.79 5.83
CA THR A 182 2.33 10.01 5.89
C THR A 182 3.33 10.18 4.74
N LEU A 183 3.60 9.12 3.96
CA LEU A 183 4.45 9.18 2.76
C LEU A 183 3.65 9.42 1.47
N ASN A 184 2.36 9.71 1.57
CA ASN A 184 1.47 9.98 0.45
C ASN A 184 1.12 11.47 0.42
N ASP A 185 0.60 11.94 -0.73
CA ASP A 185 0.19 13.34 -0.87
C ASP A 185 -1.05 13.64 -0.02
N LEU A 186 -1.94 12.64 0.15
CA LEU A 186 -3.03 12.63 1.11
C LEU A 186 -2.96 11.36 1.94
N GLY A 187 -2.73 11.50 3.26
CA GLY A 187 -2.70 10.39 4.20
C GLY A 187 -3.80 10.55 5.26
N ILE A 188 -4.61 9.52 5.42
CA ILE A 188 -5.65 9.45 6.46
C ILE A 188 -5.19 8.44 7.50
N VAL A 189 -5.23 8.82 8.77
CA VAL A 189 -4.85 7.95 9.90
C VAL A 189 -5.98 7.92 10.91
N GLY A 190 -6.45 6.72 11.25
CA GLY A 190 -7.44 6.54 12.31
C GLY A 190 -6.86 6.93 13.67
N ALA A 191 -7.63 7.69 14.42
CA ALA A 191 -7.26 8.17 15.74
C ALA A 191 -8.43 8.09 16.72
N ARG A 192 -8.14 7.90 18.01
CA ARG A 192 -9.07 8.04 19.12
C ARG A 192 -8.46 8.97 20.15
N VAL A 193 -9.03 10.16 20.29
CA VAL A 193 -8.62 11.12 21.32
C VAL A 193 -9.22 10.67 22.64
N PRO A 194 -8.40 10.36 23.67
CA PRO A 194 -8.92 10.01 24.99
C PRO A 194 -9.53 11.24 25.64
N GLN A 195 -10.76 11.10 26.12
CA GLN A 195 -11.39 12.07 27.01
C GLN A 195 -11.33 11.47 28.42
N TYR A 196 -10.91 12.24 29.39
CA TYR A 196 -10.79 11.80 30.77
C TYR A 196 -11.13 12.93 31.75
N HIS A 197 -11.69 12.54 32.90
CA HIS A 197 -12.07 13.42 33.98
C HIS A 197 -11.10 13.23 35.16
N ILE A 198 -10.14 14.13 35.30
CA ILE A 198 -9.09 14.02 36.32
C ILE A 198 -9.64 14.06 37.74
N GLU A 199 -10.79 14.72 37.93
CA GLU A 199 -11.54 14.82 39.17
C GLU A 199 -12.00 13.43 39.67
N ASP A 200 -12.36 12.53 38.78
CA ASP A 200 -12.82 11.19 39.09
C ASP A 200 -11.68 10.19 39.36
N CYS A 201 -10.44 10.61 39.12
CA CYS A 201 -9.27 9.77 39.34
C CYS A 201 -9.03 9.47 40.79
N ARG A 202 -8.99 8.16 41.17
CA ARG A 202 -8.82 7.67 42.53
C ARG A 202 -7.36 7.45 42.93
N SER A 203 -6.39 7.97 42.18
CA SER A 203 -4.94 7.87 42.52
C SER A 203 -4.49 6.45 42.85
N CYS A 204 -4.92 5.44 42.08
CA CYS A 204 -4.64 4.03 42.31
C CYS A 204 -3.12 3.78 42.40
N LYS A 205 -2.67 2.90 43.33
CA LYS A 205 -1.24 2.52 43.44
C LYS A 205 -0.68 2.05 42.08
N LYS A 206 -1.47 1.26 41.33
CA LYS A 206 -1.18 0.72 40.03
C LYS A 206 -2.22 1.26 39.03
N CYS A 207 -1.80 2.11 38.11
CA CYS A 207 -2.69 2.72 37.14
C CYS A 207 -2.73 1.89 35.86
N GLN A 208 -3.89 1.33 35.51
CA GLN A 208 -4.04 0.50 34.30
C GLN A 208 -3.92 1.31 33.02
N LEU A 209 -4.22 2.61 33.03
CA LEU A 209 -4.04 3.48 31.85
C LEU A 209 -2.56 3.75 31.57
N GLU A 210 -1.77 3.99 32.64
CA GLU A 210 -0.31 4.16 32.51
C GLU A 210 0.35 2.89 31.94
N GLU A 211 -0.06 1.70 32.45
CA GLU A 211 0.45 0.43 31.95
C GLU A 211 0.03 0.13 30.51
N ALA A 212 -1.17 0.56 30.12
CA ALA A 212 -1.69 0.33 28.79
C ALA A 212 -1.06 1.25 27.73
N CYS A 213 -0.39 2.33 28.14
CA CYS A 213 0.17 3.32 27.22
C CYS A 213 1.55 2.88 26.69
N PRO A 214 1.68 2.46 25.42
CA PRO A 214 2.93 1.92 24.88
C PRO A 214 4.03 2.98 24.68
N ILE A 215 3.66 4.27 24.69
CA ILE A 215 4.56 5.40 24.49
C ILE A 215 4.68 6.27 25.74
N HIS A 216 4.12 5.80 26.87
CA HIS A 216 4.18 6.49 28.15
C HIS A 216 3.67 7.94 28.14
N ALA A 217 2.70 8.26 27.25
CA ALA A 217 2.01 9.54 27.25
C ALA A 217 1.03 9.68 28.44
N ALA A 218 0.47 8.56 28.93
CA ALA A 218 -0.36 8.53 30.12
C ALA A 218 0.51 8.23 31.35
N LYS A 219 0.56 9.16 32.30
CA LYS A 219 1.40 9.08 33.51
C LYS A 219 0.66 9.62 34.70
N LYS A 220 1.09 9.26 35.92
CA LYS A 220 0.64 9.93 37.13
C LYS A 220 1.42 11.23 37.33
N ASN A 221 0.68 12.29 37.64
CA ASN A 221 1.28 13.58 38.06
C ASN A 221 1.76 13.53 39.53
N ALA A 222 2.25 14.67 40.00
CA ALA A 222 2.77 14.81 41.38
C ALA A 222 1.72 14.47 42.47
N ASP A 223 0.44 14.70 42.19
CA ASP A 223 -0.69 14.38 43.09
C ASP A 223 -1.14 12.93 42.97
N GLY A 224 -0.46 12.11 42.19
CA GLY A 224 -0.78 10.70 41.93
C GLY A 224 -1.98 10.50 41.02
N LYS A 225 -2.53 11.56 40.41
CA LYS A 225 -3.64 11.50 39.45
C LYS A 225 -3.12 11.28 38.05
N LEU A 226 -3.95 10.64 37.20
CA LEU A 226 -3.62 10.43 35.81
C LEU A 226 -3.58 11.75 35.05
N GLU A 227 -2.55 11.92 34.25
CA GLU A 227 -2.41 12.98 33.25
C GLU A 227 -1.98 12.39 31.91
N ILE A 228 -2.52 12.91 30.82
CA ILE A 228 -2.15 12.49 29.46
C ILE A 228 -1.46 13.65 28.75
N ASP A 229 -0.19 13.44 28.45
CA ASP A 229 0.61 14.36 27.67
C ASP A 229 0.06 14.42 26.21
N ALA A 230 -0.55 15.52 25.86
CA ALA A 230 -1.20 15.71 24.55
C ALA A 230 -0.19 15.77 23.40
N GLU A 231 1.05 16.22 23.63
CA GLU A 231 2.09 16.29 22.61
C GLU A 231 2.67 14.92 22.31
N LEU A 232 2.81 14.09 23.35
CA LEU A 232 3.31 12.73 23.21
C LEU A 232 2.25 11.73 22.74
N CYS A 233 0.96 12.01 23.02
CA CYS A 233 -0.15 11.11 22.72
C CYS A 233 -0.39 10.94 21.21
N ASN A 234 -0.21 9.74 20.69
CA ASN A 234 -0.48 9.42 19.28
C ASN A 234 -1.93 8.99 18.99
N HIS A 235 -2.83 9.16 19.93
CA HIS A 235 -4.28 8.88 19.81
C HIS A 235 -4.60 7.43 19.38
N CYS A 236 -3.84 6.44 19.88
CA CYS A 236 -4.08 5.02 19.54
C CYS A 236 -5.29 4.40 20.23
N GLY A 237 -5.84 5.05 21.24
CA GLY A 237 -7.03 4.61 21.98
C GLY A 237 -6.83 3.40 22.90
N ARG A 238 -5.60 2.91 23.12
CA ARG A 238 -5.34 1.71 23.95
C ARG A 238 -5.70 1.87 25.42
N CYS A 239 -5.68 3.11 25.92
CA CYS A 239 -6.07 3.42 27.29
C CYS A 239 -7.60 3.46 27.49
N ILE A 240 -8.38 3.67 26.42
CA ILE A 240 -9.84 3.83 26.50
C ILE A 240 -10.46 2.53 27.07
N GLY A 241 -11.31 2.68 28.09
CA GLY A 241 -11.99 1.58 28.76
C GLY A 241 -11.08 0.71 29.64
N LYS A 242 -9.85 1.15 29.98
CA LYS A 242 -8.97 0.44 30.91
C LYS A 242 -9.15 0.87 32.34
N CYS A 243 -9.64 2.08 32.61
CA CYS A 243 -9.98 2.50 33.95
C CYS A 243 -11.28 1.84 34.39
N PRO A 244 -11.33 1.13 35.55
CA PRO A 244 -12.55 0.50 36.05
C PRO A 244 -13.55 1.50 36.65
N PHE A 245 -13.15 2.78 36.77
CA PHE A 245 -13.99 3.83 37.35
C PHE A 245 -14.61 4.75 36.27
N HIS A 246 -14.22 4.61 35.05
CA HIS A 246 -14.76 5.35 33.86
C HIS A 246 -14.53 4.59 32.56
#